data_02ea5855ae0a3bbcf78821273c19d9fc
#
_entry.id   02ea5855ae0a3bbcf78821273c19d9fc
#
_cell.length_a   1.000
_cell.length_b   1.000
_cell.length_c   1.000
_cell.angle_alpha   90.00
_cell.angle_beta   90.00
_cell.angle_gamma   90.00
#
_symmetry.space_group_name_H-M   'P 1'
#
loop_
_entity.id
_entity.type
_entity.pdbx_description
1 polymer ?
#
loop_
_entity_poly.entity_id
_entity_poly.type
_entity_poly.pdbx_seq_one_letter_code
_entity_poly.pdbx_strand_id
1 'polypeptide(L)'
;MLPLGVLGELVRGNGLPKTDFTEAGIPAIHYGQIYTFYGLSTETTKSFVSQDTAKKLKKVNTGDVVITNTSENLDDVGKALVYLGKEQAVTGGHATIFKPREGIIGKYFAYFTQTNSFYNEKRKYSKGTKVIDVSASDMAKIIIPIPCPNNPEKSLAIQLEIVRILDKFTALTAELTAELTAELNMRKKQYNYYRDQLLSFDEDEVEWKMLGDLGENLDSKRKPITSGLREAGSIPYYGASGIVDYVKDYIFDGDFLLISEDGANLLARNTPIAFSISGKSWVNNHAHVIKFDSYAERRYVEYYLNSIDLAPYISGAAQPKLNKKNLESIRIPNPSPEDKERIVSILDKFDALTNSINEGLPREIELRQKQYEYYRDLLFSFPRPETASN
;
A
#
# COMPACT_ATOMS: atom_id res chain seq x y z
N MET A 1 -31.79 -6.92 6.27
CA MET A 1 -31.11 -7.06 4.96
C MET A 1 -32.07 -6.62 3.87
N LEU A 2 -31.80 -5.52 3.14
CA LEU A 2 -32.66 -4.99 2.08
C LEU A 2 -31.80 -4.63 0.85
N PRO A 3 -32.34 -4.79 -0.39
CA PRO A 3 -31.67 -4.31 -1.60
C PRO A 3 -31.54 -2.79 -1.59
N LEU A 4 -30.42 -2.27 -2.09
CA LEU A 4 -30.15 -0.82 -2.13
C LEU A 4 -31.24 -0.05 -2.88
N GLY A 5 -31.80 -0.61 -3.96
CA GLY A 5 -32.89 0.00 -4.74
C GLY A 5 -34.22 0.15 -3.97
N VAL A 6 -34.41 -0.59 -2.88
CA VAL A 6 -35.58 -0.41 -1.96
C VAL A 6 -35.33 0.78 -1.04
N LEU A 7 -34.06 1.02 -0.67
CA LEU A 7 -33.66 2.04 0.29
C LEU A 7 -33.51 3.44 -0.33
N GLY A 8 -33.46 3.55 -1.66
CA GLY A 8 -33.34 4.82 -2.34
C GLY A 8 -33.41 4.69 -3.87
N GLU A 9 -33.31 5.82 -4.54
CA GLU A 9 -33.26 5.89 -5.98
C GLU A 9 -31.79 5.92 -6.44
N LEU A 10 -31.46 5.16 -7.51
CA LEU A 10 -30.13 5.19 -8.12
C LEU A 10 -30.22 5.84 -9.51
N VAL A 11 -29.56 6.95 -9.68
CA VAL A 11 -29.56 7.75 -10.91
C VAL A 11 -28.16 7.80 -11.49
N ARG A 12 -27.92 7.14 -12.62
CA ARG A 12 -26.62 7.25 -13.33
C ARG A 12 -26.43 8.67 -13.87
N GLY A 13 -25.23 9.23 -13.69
CA GLY A 13 -24.86 10.52 -14.23
C GLY A 13 -24.80 10.54 -15.76
N ASN A 14 -24.71 11.73 -16.33
CA ASN A 14 -24.50 11.94 -17.77
C ASN A 14 -23.02 12.18 -18.09
N GLY A 15 -22.62 12.11 -19.36
CA GLY A 15 -21.25 12.37 -19.78
C GLY A 15 -20.77 13.77 -19.32
N LEU A 16 -19.59 13.81 -18.72
CA LEU A 16 -18.91 15.03 -18.28
C LEU A 16 -17.42 14.90 -18.65
N PRO A 17 -17.02 15.41 -19.82
CA PRO A 17 -15.63 15.41 -20.24
C PRO A 17 -14.81 16.39 -19.39
N LYS A 18 -13.50 16.11 -19.25
CA LYS A 18 -12.59 16.97 -18.46
C LYS A 18 -12.51 18.40 -18.96
N THR A 19 -12.77 18.62 -20.23
CA THR A 19 -12.77 19.95 -20.89
C THR A 19 -13.90 20.87 -20.42
N ASP A 20 -14.94 20.31 -19.81
CA ASP A 20 -16.10 21.07 -19.35
C ASP A 20 -15.93 21.64 -17.93
N PHE A 21 -14.81 21.31 -17.26
CA PHE A 21 -14.51 21.86 -15.94
C PHE A 21 -14.03 23.31 -16.04
N THR A 22 -14.46 24.09 -15.05
CA THR A 22 -14.15 25.51 -14.87
C THR A 22 -13.53 25.76 -13.49
N GLU A 23 -12.86 26.88 -13.30
CA GLU A 23 -12.28 27.27 -12.01
C GLU A 23 -13.36 27.69 -10.98
N ALA A 24 -14.50 28.18 -11.46
CA ALA A 24 -15.63 28.58 -10.64
C ALA A 24 -16.96 28.32 -11.38
N GLY A 25 -18.06 28.22 -10.63
CA GLY A 25 -19.39 27.97 -11.19
C GLY A 25 -20.22 27.02 -10.32
N ILE A 26 -20.98 26.12 -10.96
CA ILE A 26 -21.77 25.12 -10.27
C ILE A 26 -20.87 24.01 -9.75
N PRO A 27 -20.96 23.63 -8.45
CA PRO A 27 -20.19 22.52 -7.86
C PRO A 27 -20.30 21.22 -8.66
N ALA A 28 -19.17 20.58 -8.98
CA ALA A 28 -19.16 19.35 -9.76
C ALA A 28 -18.27 18.28 -9.12
N ILE A 29 -18.78 17.06 -9.02
CA ILE A 29 -18.07 15.90 -8.47
C ILE A 29 -17.66 15.02 -9.63
N HIS A 30 -16.33 14.94 -9.90
CA HIS A 30 -15.78 14.04 -10.89
C HIS A 30 -15.43 12.69 -10.22
N TYR A 31 -15.82 11.58 -10.85
CA TYR A 31 -15.61 10.23 -10.28
C TYR A 31 -14.15 9.94 -9.90
N GLY A 32 -13.17 10.38 -10.71
CA GLY A 32 -11.77 10.22 -10.40
C GLY A 32 -11.30 10.95 -9.12
N GLN A 33 -12.01 12.00 -8.70
CA GLN A 33 -11.70 12.72 -7.46
C GLN A 33 -12.21 11.97 -6.23
N ILE A 34 -13.19 11.07 -6.37
CA ILE A 34 -13.64 10.18 -5.31
C ILE A 34 -12.54 9.19 -4.94
N TYR A 35 -11.67 8.84 -5.89
CA TYR A 35 -10.51 7.96 -5.64
C TYR A 35 -9.32 8.69 -5.02
N THR A 36 -9.09 9.94 -5.42
CA THR A 36 -7.79 10.59 -5.23
C THR A 36 -7.80 11.80 -4.31
N PHE A 37 -8.97 12.36 -4.03
CA PHE A 37 -9.07 13.63 -3.33
C PHE A 37 -10.04 13.65 -2.15
N TYR A 38 -11.27 13.13 -2.35
CA TYR A 38 -12.29 13.19 -1.31
C TYR A 38 -12.14 12.05 -0.30
N GLY A 39 -12.49 12.35 0.96
CA GLY A 39 -12.79 11.32 1.96
C GLY A 39 -14.19 10.72 1.78
N LEU A 40 -14.78 10.23 2.87
CA LEU A 40 -16.14 9.63 2.84
C LEU A 40 -17.24 10.65 2.59
N SER A 41 -17.04 11.91 2.94
CA SER A 41 -17.99 13.01 2.74
C SER A 41 -17.30 14.32 2.43
N THR A 42 -18.02 15.25 1.78
CA THR A 42 -17.52 16.60 1.50
C THR A 42 -18.62 17.63 1.54
N GLU A 43 -18.32 18.83 2.03
CA GLU A 43 -19.22 20.00 1.96
C GLU A 43 -18.93 20.88 0.75
N THR A 44 -17.75 20.75 0.14
CA THR A 44 -17.29 21.53 -1.00
C THR A 44 -16.81 20.63 -2.13
N THR A 45 -16.75 21.15 -3.36
CA THR A 45 -16.20 20.42 -4.50
C THR A 45 -14.88 21.02 -4.96
N LYS A 46 -13.97 20.16 -5.44
CA LYS A 46 -12.70 20.56 -6.04
C LYS A 46 -12.88 21.16 -7.44
N SER A 47 -13.96 20.82 -8.12
CA SER A 47 -14.22 21.19 -9.51
C SER A 47 -15.57 21.85 -9.65
N PHE A 48 -15.70 22.66 -10.71
CA PHE A 48 -16.92 23.37 -11.06
C PHE A 48 -17.22 23.21 -12.54
N VAL A 49 -18.44 23.52 -12.95
CA VAL A 49 -18.85 23.57 -14.36
C VAL A 49 -19.69 24.82 -14.60
N SER A 50 -19.82 25.23 -15.87
CA SER A 50 -20.70 26.32 -16.27
C SER A 50 -22.17 25.99 -15.97
N GLN A 51 -23.02 27.03 -15.86
CA GLN A 51 -24.46 26.81 -15.69
C GLN A 51 -25.08 26.00 -16.83
N ASP A 52 -24.62 26.21 -18.07
CA ASP A 52 -25.16 25.50 -19.23
C ASP A 52 -24.75 24.03 -19.26
N THR A 53 -23.52 23.72 -18.86
CA THR A 53 -23.08 22.33 -18.64
C THR A 53 -23.88 21.70 -17.51
N ALA A 54 -24.05 22.40 -16.39
CA ALA A 54 -24.77 21.90 -15.23
C ALA A 54 -26.25 21.55 -15.54
N LYS A 55 -26.93 22.30 -16.46
CA LYS A 55 -28.33 22.00 -16.87
C LYS A 55 -28.45 20.60 -17.49
N LYS A 56 -27.40 20.09 -18.13
CA LYS A 56 -27.40 18.79 -18.81
C LYS A 56 -27.04 17.62 -17.89
N LEU A 57 -26.50 17.91 -16.71
CA LEU A 57 -25.97 16.92 -15.77
C LEU A 57 -26.99 16.55 -14.69
N LYS A 58 -26.83 15.38 -14.12
CA LYS A 58 -27.63 14.90 -12.97
C LYS A 58 -27.25 15.64 -11.69
N LYS A 59 -28.28 16.01 -10.91
CA LYS A 59 -28.15 16.82 -9.72
C LYS A 59 -27.89 15.97 -8.49
N VAL A 60 -26.97 16.47 -7.67
CA VAL A 60 -26.58 15.91 -6.38
C VAL A 60 -26.98 16.90 -5.30
N ASN A 61 -27.86 16.49 -4.40
CA ASN A 61 -28.32 17.30 -3.28
C ASN A 61 -27.60 16.94 -1.99
N THR A 62 -27.72 17.77 -0.98
CA THR A 62 -27.22 17.48 0.37
C THR A 62 -27.80 16.14 0.88
N GLY A 63 -26.92 15.23 1.33
CA GLY A 63 -27.27 13.90 1.79
C GLY A 63 -27.27 12.81 0.72
N ASP A 64 -27.21 13.17 -0.57
CA ASP A 64 -27.05 12.21 -1.65
C ASP A 64 -25.65 11.57 -1.59
N VAL A 65 -25.54 10.32 -2.08
CA VAL A 65 -24.29 9.58 -2.14
C VAL A 65 -23.88 9.36 -3.60
N VAL A 66 -22.72 9.87 -3.98
CA VAL A 66 -22.14 9.67 -5.31
C VAL A 66 -21.24 8.44 -5.30
N ILE A 67 -21.58 7.43 -6.09
CA ILE A 67 -20.90 6.13 -6.13
C ILE A 67 -20.22 5.96 -7.49
N THR A 68 -18.97 5.55 -7.49
CA THR A 68 -18.21 5.30 -8.73
C THR A 68 -18.69 4.02 -9.42
N ASN A 69 -19.02 4.11 -10.72
CA ASN A 69 -19.48 2.96 -11.49
C ASN A 69 -18.34 2.16 -12.11
N THR A 70 -17.26 2.83 -12.53
CA THR A 70 -16.19 2.26 -13.33
C THR A 70 -14.83 2.51 -12.72
N SER A 71 -13.95 1.50 -12.77
CA SER A 71 -12.52 1.63 -12.44
C SER A 71 -11.71 0.55 -13.17
N GLU A 72 -10.39 0.68 -13.16
CA GLU A 72 -9.46 -0.33 -13.67
C GLU A 72 -9.30 -1.51 -12.69
N ASN A 73 -9.72 -1.35 -11.44
CA ASN A 73 -9.68 -2.40 -10.42
C ASN A 73 -11.02 -2.52 -9.66
N LEU A 74 -11.23 -3.68 -9.04
CA LEU A 74 -12.46 -3.98 -8.31
C LEU A 74 -12.54 -3.22 -6.98
N ASP A 75 -11.42 -2.86 -6.37
CA ASP A 75 -11.40 -2.18 -5.07
C ASP A 75 -12.00 -0.78 -5.18
N ASP A 76 -11.71 -0.10 -6.26
CA ASP A 76 -12.17 1.27 -6.50
C ASP A 76 -13.61 1.39 -7.02
N VAL A 77 -14.11 0.39 -7.76
CA VAL A 77 -15.53 0.37 -8.17
C VAL A 77 -16.42 0.34 -6.93
N GLY A 78 -17.44 1.19 -6.91
CA GLY A 78 -18.38 1.29 -5.81
C GLY A 78 -17.88 2.14 -4.63
N LYS A 79 -16.76 2.86 -4.75
CA LYS A 79 -16.39 3.89 -3.77
C LYS A 79 -17.47 4.96 -3.71
N ALA A 80 -17.83 5.36 -2.50
CA ALA A 80 -18.93 6.27 -2.22
C ALA A 80 -18.44 7.58 -1.58
N LEU A 81 -19.07 8.69 -1.98
CA LEU A 81 -18.88 10.03 -1.43
C LEU A 81 -20.23 10.60 -1.02
N VAL A 82 -20.42 10.97 0.23
CA VAL A 82 -21.62 11.70 0.68
C VAL A 82 -21.43 13.18 0.42
N TYR A 83 -22.35 13.78 -0.30
CA TYR A 83 -22.34 15.23 -0.50
C TYR A 83 -23.12 15.93 0.62
N LEU A 84 -22.46 16.84 1.32
CA LEU A 84 -23.01 17.61 2.45
C LEU A 84 -23.05 19.11 2.17
N GLY A 85 -22.70 19.54 0.95
CA GLY A 85 -22.69 20.95 0.56
C GLY A 85 -24.09 21.55 0.57
N LYS A 86 -24.16 22.86 0.82
CA LYS A 86 -25.42 23.63 0.85
C LYS A 86 -25.99 23.87 -0.55
N GLU A 87 -25.10 24.04 -1.53
CA GLU A 87 -25.47 24.26 -2.93
C GLU A 87 -25.64 22.93 -3.66
N GLN A 88 -26.55 22.89 -4.65
CA GLN A 88 -26.72 21.71 -5.48
C GLN A 88 -25.49 21.48 -6.34
N ALA A 89 -24.91 20.28 -6.27
CA ALA A 89 -23.80 19.85 -7.14
C ALA A 89 -24.30 19.04 -8.34
N VAL A 90 -23.38 18.68 -9.24
CA VAL A 90 -23.64 17.82 -10.40
C VAL A 90 -22.56 16.74 -10.51
N THR A 91 -22.83 15.62 -11.22
CA THR A 91 -21.85 14.58 -11.48
C THR A 91 -21.93 13.99 -12.87
N GLY A 92 -20.86 13.33 -13.30
CA GLY A 92 -20.71 12.75 -14.64
C GLY A 92 -21.11 11.27 -14.75
N GLY A 93 -21.05 10.72 -15.95
CA GLY A 93 -21.58 9.40 -16.33
C GLY A 93 -20.83 8.19 -15.78
N HIS A 94 -19.65 8.37 -15.18
CA HIS A 94 -18.90 7.32 -14.48
C HIS A 94 -19.25 7.20 -13.00
N ALA A 95 -20.32 7.89 -12.57
CA ALA A 95 -20.86 7.81 -11.22
C ALA A 95 -22.38 7.61 -11.24
N THR A 96 -22.88 6.97 -10.21
CA THR A 96 -24.32 6.85 -9.88
C THR A 96 -24.60 7.63 -8.62
N ILE A 97 -25.68 8.40 -8.62
CA ILE A 97 -26.19 9.11 -7.43
C ILE A 97 -27.18 8.17 -6.75
N PHE A 98 -26.89 7.79 -5.51
CA PHE A 98 -27.87 7.18 -4.63
C PHE A 98 -28.56 8.27 -3.82
N LYS A 99 -29.87 8.37 -3.97
CA LYS A 99 -30.75 9.30 -3.25
C LYS A 99 -31.44 8.54 -2.16
N PRO A 100 -31.00 8.63 -0.89
CA PRO A 100 -31.61 7.90 0.22
C PRO A 100 -33.08 8.28 0.40
N ARG A 101 -33.92 7.27 0.67
CA ARG A 101 -35.27 7.46 1.16
C ARG A 101 -35.32 7.44 2.69
N GLU A 102 -36.50 7.68 3.26
CA GLU A 102 -36.70 7.46 4.68
C GLU A 102 -36.32 6.04 5.09
N GLY A 103 -35.53 5.91 6.17
CA GLY A 103 -35.07 4.63 6.71
C GLY A 103 -33.62 4.29 6.48
N ILE A 104 -32.88 5.06 5.65
CA ILE A 104 -31.43 4.92 5.51
C ILE A 104 -30.69 6.26 5.51
N ILE A 105 -29.58 6.32 6.23
CA ILE A 105 -28.69 7.48 6.28
C ILE A 105 -27.61 7.31 5.21
N GLY A 106 -27.43 8.30 4.33
CA GLY A 106 -26.44 8.24 3.26
C GLY A 106 -25.02 7.92 3.77
N LYS A 107 -24.63 8.51 4.91
CA LYS A 107 -23.32 8.29 5.52
C LYS A 107 -23.16 6.88 6.11
N TYR A 108 -24.23 6.28 6.64
CA TYR A 108 -24.25 4.88 7.06
C TYR A 108 -23.98 3.95 5.87
N PHE A 109 -24.70 4.18 4.75
CA PHE A 109 -24.44 3.43 3.52
C PHE A 109 -23.01 3.65 3.00
N ALA A 110 -22.50 4.88 2.99
CA ALA A 110 -21.15 5.17 2.55
C ALA A 110 -20.08 4.43 3.38
N TYR A 111 -20.23 4.34 4.70
CA TYR A 111 -19.36 3.50 5.52
C TYR A 111 -19.48 2.01 5.20
N PHE A 112 -20.69 1.53 4.93
CA PHE A 112 -20.90 0.13 4.53
C PHE A 112 -20.14 -0.20 3.23
N THR A 113 -20.04 0.75 2.28
CA THR A 113 -19.31 0.52 1.02
C THR A 113 -17.81 0.21 1.22
N GLN A 114 -17.26 0.50 2.38
CA GLN A 114 -15.87 0.22 2.72
C GLN A 114 -15.66 -1.18 3.33
N THR A 115 -16.73 -1.93 3.63
CA THR A 115 -16.67 -3.23 4.30
C THR A 115 -16.39 -4.38 3.34
N ASN A 116 -15.83 -5.48 3.88
CA ASN A 116 -15.68 -6.74 3.14
C ASN A 116 -17.03 -7.31 2.68
N SER A 117 -18.11 -7.09 3.43
CA SER A 117 -19.46 -7.51 3.06
C SER A 117 -19.92 -6.82 1.77
N PHE A 118 -19.71 -5.52 1.65
CA PHE A 118 -20.02 -4.79 0.42
C PHE A 118 -19.13 -5.22 -0.74
N TYR A 119 -17.83 -5.42 -0.50
CA TYR A 119 -16.89 -5.92 -1.52
C TYR A 119 -17.37 -7.25 -2.12
N ASN A 120 -17.78 -8.19 -1.29
CA ASN A 120 -18.29 -9.48 -1.73
C ASN A 120 -19.62 -9.38 -2.49
N GLU A 121 -20.50 -8.45 -2.09
CA GLU A 121 -21.77 -8.18 -2.79
C GLU A 121 -21.51 -7.53 -4.17
N LYS A 122 -20.73 -6.45 -4.24
CA LYS A 122 -20.46 -5.76 -5.52
C LYS A 122 -19.76 -6.65 -6.54
N ARG A 123 -18.88 -7.56 -6.09
CA ARG A 123 -18.17 -8.51 -6.94
C ARG A 123 -19.12 -9.38 -7.76
N LYS A 124 -20.28 -9.75 -7.22
CA LYS A 124 -21.30 -10.57 -7.91
C LYS A 124 -21.87 -9.88 -9.16
N TYR A 125 -21.84 -8.55 -9.18
CA TYR A 125 -22.46 -7.70 -10.20
C TYR A 125 -21.43 -6.97 -11.06
N SER A 126 -20.15 -7.09 -10.75
CA SER A 126 -19.07 -6.46 -11.50
C SER A 126 -18.85 -7.14 -12.85
N LYS A 127 -18.69 -6.35 -13.91
CA LYS A 127 -18.48 -6.81 -15.28
C LYS A 127 -17.25 -6.12 -15.88
N GLY A 128 -16.58 -6.82 -16.80
CA GLY A 128 -15.38 -6.32 -17.48
C GLY A 128 -14.07 -6.88 -16.93
N THR A 129 -13.00 -6.77 -17.71
CA THR A 129 -11.66 -7.29 -17.37
C THR A 129 -10.59 -6.19 -17.30
N LYS A 130 -10.62 -5.21 -18.21
CA LYS A 130 -9.71 -4.05 -18.21
C LYS A 130 -10.33 -2.85 -17.52
N VAL A 131 -11.62 -2.64 -17.77
CA VAL A 131 -12.45 -1.65 -17.09
C VAL A 131 -13.61 -2.39 -16.46
N ILE A 132 -13.69 -2.33 -15.15
CA ILE A 132 -14.74 -2.96 -14.35
C ILE A 132 -15.87 -1.96 -14.21
N ASP A 133 -17.10 -2.37 -14.50
CA ASP A 133 -18.32 -1.56 -14.35
C ASP A 133 -19.35 -2.30 -13.49
N VAL A 134 -20.05 -1.53 -12.64
CA VAL A 134 -21.25 -1.96 -11.94
C VAL A 134 -22.35 -0.97 -12.30
N SER A 135 -23.34 -1.40 -13.06
CA SER A 135 -24.45 -0.55 -13.49
C SER A 135 -25.31 -0.09 -12.31
N ALA A 136 -26.03 1.03 -12.46
CA ALA A 136 -26.98 1.50 -11.43
C ALA A 136 -28.04 0.46 -11.11
N SER A 137 -28.53 -0.29 -12.12
CA SER A 137 -29.51 -1.38 -11.94
C SER A 137 -28.93 -2.59 -11.22
N ASP A 138 -27.64 -2.87 -11.38
CA ASP A 138 -26.95 -3.93 -10.65
C ASP A 138 -26.59 -3.49 -9.23
N MET A 139 -26.18 -2.23 -9.02
CA MET A 139 -26.01 -1.64 -7.68
C MET A 139 -27.30 -1.69 -6.85
N ALA A 140 -28.46 -1.51 -7.49
CA ALA A 140 -29.75 -1.58 -6.83
C ALA A 140 -30.05 -2.95 -6.19
N LYS A 141 -29.41 -4.02 -6.64
CA LYS A 141 -29.55 -5.40 -6.13
C LYS A 141 -28.66 -5.70 -4.94
N ILE A 142 -27.65 -4.89 -4.68
CA ILE A 142 -26.70 -5.09 -3.56
C ILE A 142 -27.47 -5.04 -2.24
N ILE A 143 -27.23 -6.03 -1.39
CA ILE A 143 -27.94 -6.17 -0.12
C ILE A 143 -27.22 -5.38 0.97
N ILE A 144 -27.98 -4.50 1.63
CA ILE A 144 -27.53 -3.63 2.71
C ILE A 144 -28.08 -4.11 4.05
N PRO A 145 -27.26 -4.23 5.10
CA PRO A 145 -27.73 -4.53 6.44
C PRO A 145 -28.47 -3.32 7.03
N ILE A 146 -29.74 -3.49 7.38
CA ILE A 146 -30.55 -2.47 8.05
C ILE A 146 -30.89 -3.01 9.45
N PRO A 147 -30.47 -2.32 10.53
CA PRO A 147 -30.85 -2.71 11.88
C PRO A 147 -32.36 -2.50 12.10
N CYS A 148 -32.99 -3.36 12.86
CA CYS A 148 -34.41 -3.24 13.25
C CYS A 148 -35.34 -2.81 12.09
N PRO A 149 -35.42 -3.53 10.96
CA PRO A 149 -36.14 -3.07 9.75
C PRO A 149 -37.65 -2.84 9.98
N ASN A 150 -38.24 -3.45 11.00
CA ASN A 150 -39.62 -3.28 11.38
C ASN A 150 -39.88 -2.10 12.34
N ASN A 151 -38.83 -1.36 12.72
CA ASN A 151 -38.90 -0.17 13.56
C ASN A 151 -37.99 0.92 12.99
N PRO A 152 -38.49 1.76 12.07
CA PRO A 152 -37.68 2.77 11.38
C PRO A 152 -37.00 3.77 12.31
N GLU A 153 -37.64 4.21 13.36
CA GLU A 153 -37.08 5.17 14.34
C GLU A 153 -35.86 4.55 15.05
N LYS A 154 -36.02 3.34 15.58
CA LYS A 154 -34.90 2.60 16.20
C LYS A 154 -33.80 2.30 15.21
N SER A 155 -34.15 1.96 13.97
CA SER A 155 -33.20 1.73 12.90
C SER A 155 -32.32 2.95 12.65
N LEU A 156 -32.93 4.11 12.46
CA LEU A 156 -32.21 5.38 12.23
C LEU A 156 -31.34 5.76 13.43
N ALA A 157 -31.84 5.58 14.67
CA ALA A 157 -31.03 5.84 15.85
C ALA A 157 -29.76 4.99 15.92
N ILE A 158 -29.86 3.69 15.57
CA ILE A 158 -28.69 2.79 15.52
C ILE A 158 -27.74 3.18 14.38
N GLN A 159 -28.28 3.52 13.19
CA GLN A 159 -27.48 3.97 12.07
C GLN A 159 -26.69 5.25 12.40
N LEU A 160 -27.35 6.22 13.05
CA LEU A 160 -26.70 7.46 13.53
C LEU A 160 -25.58 7.17 14.51
N GLU A 161 -25.82 6.26 15.47
CA GLU A 161 -24.80 5.91 16.46
C GLU A 161 -23.61 5.19 15.81
N ILE A 162 -23.84 4.29 14.85
CA ILE A 162 -22.77 3.67 14.07
C ILE A 162 -21.96 4.73 13.31
N VAL A 163 -22.61 5.67 12.64
CA VAL A 163 -21.95 6.79 11.95
C VAL A 163 -21.13 7.61 12.93
N ARG A 164 -21.69 7.96 14.09
CA ARG A 164 -20.99 8.74 15.13
C ARG A 164 -19.72 8.05 15.63
N ILE A 165 -19.81 6.74 15.87
CA ILE A 165 -18.65 5.93 16.30
C ILE A 165 -17.61 5.90 15.19
N LEU A 166 -17.99 5.61 13.94
CA LEU A 166 -17.07 5.49 12.82
C LEU A 166 -16.43 6.84 12.45
N ASP A 167 -17.15 7.96 12.57
CA ASP A 167 -16.58 9.29 12.37
C ASP A 167 -15.43 9.57 13.35
N LYS A 168 -15.63 9.24 14.64
CA LYS A 168 -14.59 9.38 15.64
C LYS A 168 -13.43 8.44 15.41
N PHE A 169 -13.71 7.18 15.05
CA PHE A 169 -12.67 6.20 14.74
C PHE A 169 -11.85 6.60 13.52
N THR A 170 -12.50 7.09 12.47
CA THR A 170 -11.83 7.57 11.26
C THR A 170 -10.89 8.75 11.58
N ALA A 171 -11.39 9.74 12.33
CA ALA A 171 -10.61 10.89 12.73
C ALA A 171 -9.39 10.48 13.59
N LEU A 172 -9.61 9.65 14.61
CA LEU A 172 -8.54 9.17 15.50
C LEU A 172 -7.50 8.32 14.75
N THR A 173 -7.96 7.43 13.88
CA THR A 173 -7.04 6.59 13.09
C THR A 173 -6.21 7.44 12.12
N ALA A 174 -6.82 8.45 11.48
CA ALA A 174 -6.12 9.37 10.59
C ALA A 174 -5.06 10.18 11.34
N GLU A 175 -5.40 10.75 12.51
CA GLU A 175 -4.49 11.50 13.38
C GLU A 175 -3.31 10.63 13.81
N LEU A 176 -3.58 9.45 14.39
CA LEU A 176 -2.56 8.51 14.85
C LEU A 176 -1.65 8.02 13.70
N THR A 177 -2.24 7.73 12.54
CA THR A 177 -1.45 7.33 11.36
C THR A 177 -0.55 8.46 10.86
N ALA A 178 -1.05 9.70 10.89
CA ALA A 178 -0.24 10.87 10.53
C ALA A 178 0.93 11.08 11.50
N GLU A 179 0.70 10.97 12.81
CA GLU A 179 1.74 11.06 13.83
C GLU A 179 2.80 9.96 13.68
N LEU A 180 2.38 8.69 13.53
CA LEU A 180 3.29 7.56 13.32
C LEU A 180 4.10 7.70 12.02
N THR A 181 3.49 8.25 10.97
CA THR A 181 4.17 8.51 9.69
C THR A 181 5.19 9.65 9.83
N ALA A 182 4.86 10.71 10.56
CA ALA A 182 5.80 11.78 10.86
C ALA A 182 6.99 11.28 11.69
N GLU A 183 6.72 10.47 12.72
CA GLU A 183 7.75 9.83 13.55
C GLU A 183 8.64 8.91 12.69
N LEU A 184 8.05 8.06 11.83
CA LEU A 184 8.81 7.21 10.91
C LEU A 184 9.75 8.03 10.01
N ASN A 185 9.26 9.12 9.44
CA ASN A 185 10.08 9.99 8.59
C ASN A 185 11.22 10.66 9.37
N MET A 186 10.96 11.06 10.61
CA MET A 186 11.99 11.62 11.50
C MET A 186 13.05 10.55 11.85
N ARG A 187 12.62 9.32 12.20
CA ARG A 187 13.54 8.21 12.50
C ARG A 187 14.36 7.78 11.31
N LYS A 188 13.79 7.78 10.10
CA LYS A 188 14.57 7.54 8.86
C LYS A 188 15.65 8.60 8.63
N LYS A 189 15.37 9.88 8.91
CA LYS A 189 16.40 10.94 8.84
C LYS A 189 17.49 10.73 9.88
N GLN A 190 17.13 10.38 11.13
CA GLN A 190 18.08 10.05 12.18
C GLN A 190 18.94 8.83 11.82
N TYR A 191 18.31 7.77 11.30
CA TYR A 191 19.00 6.57 10.83
C TYR A 191 20.06 6.94 9.78
N ASN A 192 19.70 7.67 8.74
CA ASN A 192 20.66 8.08 7.69
C ASN A 192 21.81 8.90 8.28
N TYR A 193 21.51 9.87 9.14
CA TYR A 193 22.53 10.69 9.80
C TYR A 193 23.50 9.83 10.61
N TYR A 194 23.01 8.97 11.51
CA TYR A 194 23.87 8.15 12.36
C TYR A 194 24.59 7.07 11.56
N ARG A 195 23.95 6.48 10.55
CA ARG A 195 24.62 5.54 9.65
C ARG A 195 25.81 6.19 8.98
N ASP A 196 25.62 7.36 8.40
CA ASP A 196 26.68 8.07 7.68
C ASP A 196 27.81 8.48 8.66
N GLN A 197 27.50 8.89 9.88
CA GLN A 197 28.51 9.19 10.91
C GLN A 197 29.26 7.93 11.39
N LEU A 198 28.56 6.84 11.64
CA LEU A 198 29.15 5.61 12.18
C LEU A 198 29.98 4.84 11.14
N LEU A 199 29.73 5.07 9.86
CA LEU A 199 30.42 4.42 8.75
C LEU A 199 31.46 5.33 8.07
N SER A 200 31.62 6.58 8.53
CA SER A 200 32.62 7.52 8.02
C SER A 200 33.88 7.41 8.87
N PHE A 201 35.01 7.13 8.23
CA PHE A 201 36.34 7.04 8.83
C PHE A 201 37.34 7.81 7.97
N ASP A 202 38.27 8.50 8.60
CA ASP A 202 39.41 9.06 7.89
C ASP A 202 40.39 7.95 7.49
N GLU A 203 41.18 8.19 6.44
CA GLU A 203 42.14 7.19 5.90
C GLU A 203 43.15 6.71 6.96
N ASP A 204 43.45 7.54 7.94
CA ASP A 204 44.43 7.28 9.01
C ASP A 204 43.80 6.64 10.26
N GLU A 205 42.45 6.61 10.38
CA GLU A 205 41.80 6.11 11.59
C GLU A 205 41.64 4.60 11.62
N VAL A 206 41.46 3.97 10.44
CA VAL A 206 41.23 2.54 10.31
C VAL A 206 42.00 1.98 9.10
N GLU A 207 42.26 0.68 9.14
CA GLU A 207 42.76 -0.04 7.96
C GLU A 207 41.64 -0.12 6.90
N TRP A 208 41.99 0.11 5.62
CA TRP A 208 41.08 -0.06 4.50
C TRP A 208 41.38 -1.36 3.76
N LYS A 209 40.38 -2.24 3.65
CA LYS A 209 40.51 -3.52 2.94
C LYS A 209 39.67 -3.59 1.69
N MET A 210 40.06 -4.38 0.73
CA MET A 210 39.19 -4.71 -0.38
C MET A 210 38.10 -5.67 0.06
N LEU A 211 36.89 -5.56 -0.49
CA LEU A 211 35.81 -6.47 -0.17
C LEU A 211 36.17 -7.95 -0.39
N GLY A 212 36.96 -8.21 -1.43
CA GLY A 212 37.48 -9.56 -1.73
C GLY A 212 38.41 -10.14 -0.65
N ASP A 213 38.99 -9.31 0.23
CA ASP A 213 39.82 -9.74 1.35
C ASP A 213 39.00 -9.97 2.65
N LEU A 214 37.78 -9.43 2.70
CA LEU A 214 36.91 -9.50 3.88
C LEU A 214 35.92 -10.67 3.83
N GLY A 215 35.54 -11.14 2.64
CA GLY A 215 34.54 -12.18 2.48
C GLY A 215 34.82 -13.16 1.34
N GLU A 216 34.40 -14.40 1.51
CA GLU A 216 34.51 -15.44 0.49
C GLU A 216 33.42 -15.30 -0.58
N ASN A 217 33.80 -15.07 -1.83
CA ASN A 217 32.88 -15.00 -2.97
C ASN A 217 32.50 -16.42 -3.45
N LEU A 218 31.18 -16.72 -3.37
CA LEU A 218 30.61 -18.02 -3.73
C LEU A 218 29.87 -18.01 -5.08
N ASP A 219 30.10 -17.04 -5.94
CA ASP A 219 29.43 -16.89 -7.24
C ASP A 219 29.51 -18.12 -8.13
N SER A 220 30.59 -18.89 -8.01
CA SER A 220 30.78 -20.14 -8.77
C SER A 220 29.74 -21.23 -8.44
N LYS A 221 29.07 -21.12 -7.27
CA LYS A 221 28.04 -22.06 -6.83
C LYS A 221 26.64 -21.66 -7.31
N ARG A 222 26.44 -20.45 -7.83
CA ARG A 222 25.14 -19.97 -8.32
C ARG A 222 24.67 -20.76 -9.53
N LYS A 223 23.36 -20.98 -9.64
CA LYS A 223 22.73 -21.66 -10.79
C LYS A 223 21.43 -20.98 -11.18
N PRO A 224 21.37 -20.29 -12.34
CA PRO A 224 20.11 -19.76 -12.83
C PRO A 224 19.19 -20.90 -13.29
N ILE A 225 17.88 -20.81 -12.96
CA ILE A 225 16.84 -21.71 -13.47
C ILE A 225 15.84 -20.85 -14.25
N THR A 226 15.59 -21.23 -15.50
CA THR A 226 14.56 -20.59 -16.31
C THR A 226 13.19 -20.72 -15.64
N SER A 227 12.36 -19.67 -15.67
CA SER A 227 11.09 -19.61 -14.92
C SER A 227 10.17 -20.81 -15.20
N GLY A 228 10.07 -21.27 -16.45
CA GLY A 228 9.26 -22.44 -16.81
C GLY A 228 9.82 -23.81 -16.38
N LEU A 229 11.05 -23.85 -15.84
CA LEU A 229 11.72 -25.08 -15.37
C LEU A 229 11.88 -25.12 -13.85
N ARG A 230 11.35 -24.14 -13.13
CA ARG A 230 11.40 -24.09 -11.66
C ARG A 230 10.34 -25.02 -11.09
N GLU A 231 10.76 -26.01 -10.31
CA GLU A 231 9.83 -26.82 -9.52
C GLU A 231 9.36 -26.00 -8.33
N ALA A 232 8.05 -25.82 -8.20
CA ALA A 232 7.45 -25.05 -7.12
C ALA A 232 7.74 -25.68 -5.75
N GLY A 233 8.03 -24.86 -4.75
CA GLY A 233 8.35 -25.27 -3.39
C GLY A 233 8.27 -24.14 -2.38
N SER A 234 9.01 -24.27 -1.26
CA SER A 234 9.05 -23.29 -0.18
C SER A 234 10.40 -22.61 0.00
N ILE A 235 11.40 -22.99 -0.78
CA ILE A 235 12.76 -22.44 -0.67
C ILE A 235 12.83 -21.14 -1.49
N PRO A 236 13.24 -20.00 -0.90
CA PRO A 236 13.32 -18.74 -1.62
C PRO A 236 14.38 -18.80 -2.74
N TYR A 237 13.98 -18.34 -3.93
CA TYR A 237 14.84 -18.17 -5.10
C TYR A 237 15.13 -16.68 -5.29
N TYR A 238 16.38 -16.31 -5.08
CA TYR A 238 16.83 -14.91 -5.08
C TYR A 238 17.36 -14.44 -6.44
N GLY A 239 17.04 -13.20 -6.76
CA GLY A 239 17.60 -12.40 -7.85
C GLY A 239 18.30 -11.15 -7.32
N ALA A 240 18.54 -10.18 -8.21
CA ALA A 240 19.26 -8.94 -7.90
C ALA A 240 18.64 -8.10 -6.77
N SER A 241 17.33 -8.11 -6.62
CA SER A 241 16.60 -7.22 -5.68
C SER A 241 15.77 -7.98 -4.64
N GLY A 242 16.08 -9.24 -4.38
CA GLY A 242 15.35 -10.06 -3.40
C GLY A 242 14.75 -11.33 -3.99
N ILE A 243 13.71 -11.86 -3.32
CA ILE A 243 13.02 -13.09 -3.72
C ILE A 243 12.22 -12.83 -5.00
N VAL A 244 12.46 -13.66 -6.02
CA VAL A 244 11.74 -13.60 -7.31
C VAL A 244 10.84 -14.81 -7.52
N ASP A 245 11.03 -15.89 -6.73
CA ASP A 245 10.24 -17.12 -6.82
C ASP A 245 10.47 -18.00 -5.58
N TYR A 246 9.72 -19.12 -5.48
CA TYR A 246 9.95 -20.17 -4.50
C TYR A 246 10.12 -21.53 -5.19
N VAL A 247 11.21 -22.25 -4.84
CA VAL A 247 11.60 -23.51 -5.47
C VAL A 247 11.66 -24.64 -4.46
N LYS A 248 11.74 -25.88 -4.96
CA LYS A 248 11.74 -27.10 -4.14
C LYS A 248 13.09 -27.35 -3.47
N ASP A 249 14.17 -27.12 -4.19
CA ASP A 249 15.52 -27.45 -3.75
C ASP A 249 16.33 -26.19 -3.41
N TYR A 250 17.49 -26.37 -2.76
CA TYR A 250 18.43 -25.30 -2.41
C TYR A 250 19.84 -25.62 -2.87
N ILE A 251 20.66 -24.58 -3.04
CA ILE A 251 22.10 -24.70 -3.33
C ILE A 251 22.95 -24.02 -2.25
N PHE A 252 22.33 -23.21 -1.39
CA PHE A 252 22.98 -22.57 -0.25
C PHE A 252 22.23 -22.91 1.03
N ASP A 253 22.95 -23.12 2.12
CA ASP A 253 22.41 -23.29 3.46
C ASP A 253 23.36 -22.59 4.45
N GLY A 254 22.89 -21.55 5.10
CA GLY A 254 23.68 -20.71 6.00
C GLY A 254 23.37 -19.22 5.83
N ASP A 255 24.33 -18.39 6.28
CA ASP A 255 24.21 -16.94 6.31
C ASP A 255 25.09 -16.30 5.25
N PHE A 256 24.49 -15.52 4.37
CA PHE A 256 25.19 -14.86 3.25
C PHE A 256 24.74 -13.41 3.08
N LEU A 257 25.63 -12.60 2.50
CA LEU A 257 25.28 -11.30 1.94
C LEU A 257 25.06 -11.45 0.44
N LEU A 258 23.88 -11.10 -0.03
CA LEU A 258 23.60 -10.97 -1.45
C LEU A 258 23.80 -9.52 -1.88
N ILE A 259 24.44 -9.31 -3.04
CA ILE A 259 24.72 -7.99 -3.59
C ILE A 259 24.27 -7.99 -5.05
N SER A 260 23.45 -7.03 -5.45
CA SER A 260 22.96 -6.92 -6.83
C SER A 260 24.11 -6.89 -7.83
N GLU A 261 24.12 -7.81 -8.82
CA GLU A 261 25.11 -7.84 -9.88
C GLU A 261 24.71 -6.98 -11.08
N ASP A 262 23.41 -6.89 -11.38
CA ASP A 262 22.88 -6.14 -12.52
C ASP A 262 21.51 -5.52 -12.25
N GLY A 263 21.02 -4.77 -13.23
CA GLY A 263 19.69 -4.19 -13.22
C GLY A 263 19.67 -2.69 -12.92
N ALA A 264 18.52 -2.07 -13.23
CA ALA A 264 18.34 -0.63 -13.10
C ALA A 264 18.47 -0.13 -11.63
N ASN A 265 18.21 -1.00 -10.64
CA ASN A 265 18.30 -0.65 -9.23
C ASN A 265 19.73 -0.30 -8.76
N LEU A 266 20.78 -0.80 -9.45
CA LEU A 266 22.16 -0.41 -9.16
C LEU A 266 22.39 1.11 -9.22
N LEU A 267 21.68 1.80 -10.11
CA LEU A 267 21.73 3.26 -10.26
C LEU A 267 20.56 3.95 -9.56
N ALA A 268 19.35 3.40 -9.68
CA ALA A 268 18.12 4.01 -9.15
C ALA A 268 18.01 3.96 -7.62
N ARG A 269 18.62 2.97 -6.97
CA ARG A 269 18.65 2.83 -5.51
C ARG A 269 17.27 2.86 -4.83
N ASN A 270 16.26 2.35 -5.48
CA ASN A 270 14.90 2.29 -4.95
C ASN A 270 14.74 1.21 -3.85
N THR A 271 15.60 0.18 -3.91
CA THR A 271 15.70 -0.87 -2.89
C THR A 271 17.18 -1.05 -2.51
N PRO A 272 17.48 -1.63 -1.33
CA PRO A 272 18.85 -1.99 -0.96
C PRO A 272 19.50 -2.84 -2.04
N ILE A 273 20.78 -2.60 -2.33
CA ILE A 273 21.58 -3.38 -3.29
C ILE A 273 22.33 -4.52 -2.63
N ALA A 274 22.57 -4.42 -1.33
CA ALA A 274 23.14 -5.47 -0.49
C ALA A 274 22.11 -5.84 0.59
N PHE A 275 21.87 -7.15 0.78
CA PHE A 275 20.92 -7.66 1.77
C PHE A 275 21.33 -9.04 2.29
N SER A 276 21.25 -9.22 3.60
CA SER A 276 21.55 -10.51 4.27
C SER A 276 20.43 -11.51 4.07
N ILE A 277 20.82 -12.77 3.88
CA ILE A 277 19.92 -13.92 3.85
C ILE A 277 20.41 -15.00 4.82
N SER A 278 19.49 -15.86 5.29
CA SER A 278 19.78 -16.95 6.21
C SER A 278 19.04 -18.22 5.83
N GLY A 279 19.66 -19.37 6.11
CA GLY A 279 19.07 -20.69 5.88
C GLY A 279 19.13 -21.16 4.44
N LYS A 280 18.21 -22.08 4.09
CA LYS A 280 18.15 -22.69 2.76
C LYS A 280 17.68 -21.72 1.71
N SER A 281 18.45 -21.60 0.63
CA SER A 281 18.17 -20.64 -0.45
C SER A 281 18.73 -21.10 -1.79
N TRP A 282 18.17 -20.53 -2.86
CA TRP A 282 18.68 -20.67 -4.22
C TRP A 282 18.97 -19.25 -4.75
N VAL A 283 20.15 -19.04 -5.33
CA VAL A 283 20.55 -17.74 -5.86
C VAL A 283 20.89 -17.87 -7.34
N ASN A 284 20.33 -16.97 -8.17
CA ASN A 284 20.65 -16.89 -9.59
C ASN A 284 21.89 -16.04 -9.87
N ASN A 285 22.20 -15.82 -11.14
CA ASN A 285 23.38 -15.07 -11.58
C ASN A 285 23.19 -13.54 -11.57
N HIS A 286 22.07 -13.02 -11.02
CA HIS A 286 21.83 -11.58 -10.92
C HIS A 286 22.19 -10.99 -9.56
N ALA A 287 22.62 -11.83 -8.60
CA ALA A 287 23.14 -11.40 -7.31
C ALA A 287 24.44 -12.14 -6.97
N HIS A 288 25.45 -11.41 -6.50
CA HIS A 288 26.64 -11.98 -5.89
C HIS A 288 26.31 -12.62 -4.55
N VAL A 289 27.06 -13.64 -4.17
CA VAL A 289 26.93 -14.35 -2.90
C VAL A 289 28.25 -14.28 -2.14
N ILE A 290 28.26 -13.55 -1.03
CA ILE A 290 29.46 -13.38 -0.19
C ILE A 290 29.21 -13.99 1.18
N LYS A 291 30.15 -14.81 1.66
CA LYS A 291 30.15 -15.37 3.01
C LYS A 291 31.16 -14.62 3.88
N PHE A 292 30.77 -14.31 5.09
CA PHE A 292 31.61 -13.69 6.12
C PHE A 292 31.74 -14.58 7.34
N ASP A 293 32.78 -14.39 8.14
CA ASP A 293 33.07 -15.21 9.32
C ASP A 293 32.16 -14.85 10.52
N SER A 294 31.62 -13.63 10.57
CA SER A 294 30.75 -13.19 11.65
C SER A 294 29.50 -12.47 11.14
N TYR A 295 28.45 -12.45 11.98
CA TYR A 295 27.25 -11.64 11.77
C TYR A 295 27.59 -10.15 11.69
N ALA A 296 28.41 -9.67 12.61
CA ALA A 296 28.79 -8.26 12.68
C ALA A 296 29.50 -7.80 11.42
N GLU A 297 30.44 -8.60 10.88
CA GLU A 297 31.15 -8.25 9.66
C GLU A 297 30.22 -8.22 8.45
N ARG A 298 29.37 -9.25 8.29
CA ARG A 298 28.37 -9.30 7.23
C ARG A 298 27.44 -8.09 7.25
N ARG A 299 26.87 -7.75 8.41
CA ARG A 299 25.95 -6.61 8.54
C ARG A 299 26.65 -5.28 8.39
N TYR A 300 27.88 -5.15 8.90
CA TYR A 300 28.67 -3.94 8.72
C TYR A 300 28.92 -3.64 7.24
N VAL A 301 29.35 -4.66 6.48
CA VAL A 301 29.57 -4.54 5.02
C VAL A 301 28.26 -4.25 4.30
N GLU A 302 27.16 -4.87 4.69
CA GLU A 302 25.83 -4.58 4.15
C GLU A 302 25.44 -3.10 4.31
N TYR A 303 25.57 -2.56 5.52
CA TYR A 303 25.29 -1.16 5.80
C TYR A 303 26.20 -0.23 5.01
N TYR A 304 27.48 -0.54 4.95
CA TYR A 304 28.46 0.27 4.23
C TYR A 304 28.14 0.31 2.72
N LEU A 305 27.92 -0.83 2.07
CA LEU A 305 27.61 -0.89 0.63
C LEU A 305 26.29 -0.17 0.29
N ASN A 306 25.32 -0.20 1.20
CA ASN A 306 24.06 0.53 1.01
C ASN A 306 24.21 2.04 1.27
N SER A 307 25.28 2.51 1.92
CA SER A 307 25.51 3.93 2.22
C SER A 307 26.34 4.66 1.17
N ILE A 308 27.26 3.98 0.48
CA ILE A 308 28.20 4.59 -0.47
C ILE A 308 27.63 4.67 -1.89
N ASP A 309 28.20 5.57 -2.71
CA ASP A 309 27.96 5.59 -4.16
C ASP A 309 28.78 4.49 -4.84
N LEU A 310 28.12 3.58 -5.53
CA LEU A 310 28.73 2.50 -6.29
C LEU A 310 28.89 2.81 -7.79
N ALA A 311 28.46 3.98 -8.25
CA ALA A 311 28.59 4.36 -9.66
C ALA A 311 30.02 4.19 -10.22
N PRO A 312 31.11 4.49 -9.46
CA PRO A 312 32.49 4.27 -9.94
C PRO A 312 32.84 2.80 -10.23
N TYR A 313 32.12 1.84 -9.64
CA TYR A 313 32.35 0.41 -9.79
C TYR A 313 31.40 -0.25 -10.79
N ILE A 314 30.37 0.48 -11.26
CA ILE A 314 29.35 -0.03 -12.18
C ILE A 314 29.81 0.22 -13.61
N SER A 315 29.73 -0.82 -14.44
CA SER A 315 30.00 -0.77 -15.88
C SER A 315 28.71 -0.93 -16.69
N GLY A 316 28.72 -0.49 -17.97
CA GLY A 316 27.62 -0.68 -18.90
C GLY A 316 26.50 0.37 -18.78
N ALA A 317 26.50 1.38 -19.65
CA ALA A 317 25.51 2.48 -19.62
C ALA A 317 24.07 2.02 -19.88
N ALA A 318 23.84 1.08 -20.79
CA ALA A 318 22.52 0.56 -21.13
C ALA A 318 22.05 -0.57 -20.22
N GLN A 319 22.99 -1.35 -19.68
CA GLN A 319 22.74 -2.42 -18.72
C GLN A 319 23.75 -2.30 -17.58
N PRO A 320 23.41 -1.56 -16.52
CA PRO A 320 24.30 -1.37 -15.37
C PRO A 320 24.70 -2.72 -14.76
N LYS A 321 26.01 -2.94 -14.58
CA LYS A 321 26.54 -4.17 -14.04
C LYS A 321 27.70 -3.92 -13.08
N LEU A 322 27.59 -4.47 -11.89
CA LEU A 322 28.66 -4.58 -10.90
C LEU A 322 29.26 -5.98 -11.02
N ASN A 323 30.30 -6.13 -11.84
CA ASN A 323 30.94 -7.43 -12.03
C ASN A 323 31.79 -7.84 -10.82
N LYS A 324 32.14 -9.14 -10.72
CA LYS A 324 32.89 -9.70 -9.60
C LYS A 324 34.20 -8.94 -9.32
N LYS A 325 34.98 -8.61 -10.34
CA LYS A 325 36.24 -7.89 -10.18
C LYS A 325 36.07 -6.51 -9.58
N ASN A 326 35.06 -5.76 -10.06
CA ASN A 326 34.75 -4.44 -9.55
C ASN A 326 34.21 -4.51 -8.14
N LEU A 327 33.31 -5.47 -7.85
CA LEU A 327 32.79 -5.73 -6.51
C LEU A 327 33.94 -6.01 -5.52
N GLU A 328 34.83 -6.94 -5.82
CA GLU A 328 35.94 -7.31 -4.95
C GLU A 328 36.96 -6.17 -4.75
N SER A 329 37.01 -5.19 -5.65
CA SER A 329 37.89 -4.00 -5.54
C SER A 329 37.28 -2.85 -4.72
N ILE A 330 36.07 -2.98 -4.20
CA ILE A 330 35.49 -1.94 -3.36
C ILE A 330 36.28 -1.85 -2.05
N ARG A 331 36.79 -0.64 -1.74
CA ARG A 331 37.46 -0.36 -0.48
C ARG A 331 36.45 -0.18 0.64
N ILE A 332 36.66 -0.88 1.76
CA ILE A 332 35.80 -0.88 2.92
C ILE A 332 36.63 -0.52 4.15
N PRO A 333 36.23 0.45 4.98
CA PRO A 333 36.92 0.73 6.23
C PRO A 333 36.77 -0.49 7.16
N ASN A 334 37.87 -0.90 7.80
CA ASN A 334 37.92 -2.11 8.59
C ASN A 334 38.28 -1.81 10.05
N PRO A 335 37.38 -1.20 10.83
CA PRO A 335 37.58 -0.97 12.26
C PRO A 335 37.68 -2.30 13.04
N SER A 336 37.95 -2.22 14.33
CA SER A 336 38.06 -3.39 15.19
C SER A 336 36.78 -4.24 15.18
N PRO A 337 36.85 -5.57 15.44
CA PRO A 337 35.66 -6.42 15.56
C PRO A 337 34.64 -5.84 16.57
N GLU A 338 35.11 -5.32 17.70
CA GLU A 338 34.30 -4.72 18.76
C GLU A 338 33.57 -3.46 18.27
N ASP A 339 34.23 -2.64 17.46
CA ASP A 339 33.59 -1.46 16.83
C ASP A 339 32.55 -1.87 15.80
N LYS A 340 32.82 -2.89 14.97
CA LYS A 340 31.83 -3.43 14.04
C LYS A 340 30.59 -3.94 14.78
N GLU A 341 30.75 -4.68 15.87
CA GLU A 341 29.64 -5.16 16.69
C GLU A 341 28.82 -3.98 17.27
N ARG A 342 29.50 -2.96 17.80
CA ARG A 342 28.86 -1.76 18.34
C ARG A 342 28.07 -1.00 17.27
N ILE A 343 28.67 -0.76 16.09
CA ILE A 343 28.04 -0.07 14.98
C ILE A 343 26.81 -0.86 14.50
N VAL A 344 26.95 -2.15 14.26
CA VAL A 344 25.87 -3.04 13.82
C VAL A 344 24.73 -3.08 14.83
N SER A 345 25.05 -3.21 16.13
CA SER A 345 24.01 -3.20 17.19
C SER A 345 23.19 -1.91 17.20
N ILE A 346 23.79 -0.76 16.90
CA ILE A 346 23.07 0.50 16.79
C ILE A 346 22.21 0.54 15.53
N LEU A 347 22.80 0.20 14.37
CA LEU A 347 22.12 0.28 13.08
C LEU A 347 20.99 -0.75 12.96
N ASP A 348 21.14 -1.96 13.51
CA ASP A 348 20.09 -2.98 13.53
C ASP A 348 18.85 -2.51 14.30
N LYS A 349 19.03 -1.78 15.41
CA LYS A 349 17.90 -1.21 16.17
C LYS A 349 17.14 -0.15 15.36
N PHE A 350 17.86 0.69 14.63
CA PHE A 350 17.22 1.67 13.75
C PHE A 350 16.54 0.98 12.56
N ASP A 351 17.17 -0.03 11.98
CA ASP A 351 16.62 -0.78 10.86
C ASP A 351 15.31 -1.49 11.25
N ALA A 352 15.30 -2.17 12.40
CA ALA A 352 14.09 -2.78 12.95
C ALA A 352 12.98 -1.75 13.18
N LEU A 353 13.30 -0.57 13.72
CA LEU A 353 12.32 0.48 13.99
C LEU A 353 11.74 1.09 12.71
N THR A 354 12.55 1.26 11.66
CA THR A 354 12.19 2.09 10.49
C THR A 354 11.84 1.30 9.24
N ASN A 355 12.38 0.10 9.07
CA ASN A 355 12.28 -0.67 7.83
C ASN A 355 11.65 -2.05 7.99
N SER A 356 11.57 -2.59 9.22
CA SER A 356 10.96 -3.90 9.43
C SER A 356 9.46 -3.88 9.14
N ILE A 357 9.01 -4.87 8.37
CA ILE A 357 7.58 -5.13 8.10
C ILE A 357 6.92 -5.97 9.21
N ASN A 358 7.72 -6.57 10.10
CA ASN A 358 7.25 -7.45 11.16
C ASN A 358 7.16 -6.75 12.51
N GLU A 359 7.92 -5.67 12.70
CA GLU A 359 7.99 -4.88 13.93
C GLU A 359 8.27 -3.41 13.62
N GLY A 360 8.30 -2.56 14.63
CA GLY A 360 8.58 -1.12 14.48
C GLY A 360 7.41 -0.31 13.91
N LEU A 361 7.71 0.91 13.48
CA LEU A 361 6.70 1.90 13.06
C LEU A 361 5.89 1.50 11.81
N PRO A 362 6.49 0.89 10.75
CA PRO A 362 5.70 0.44 9.61
C PRO A 362 4.64 -0.59 10.00
N ARG A 363 5.00 -1.54 10.88
CA ARG A 363 4.07 -2.55 11.38
C ARG A 363 2.97 -1.96 12.25
N GLU A 364 3.30 -0.98 13.08
CA GLU A 364 2.31 -0.31 13.92
C GLU A 364 1.26 0.44 13.07
N ILE A 365 1.69 1.14 12.03
CA ILE A 365 0.79 1.83 11.09
C ILE A 365 -0.17 0.82 10.44
N GLU A 366 0.34 -0.32 9.95
CA GLU A 366 -0.47 -1.37 9.35
C GLU A 366 -1.49 -1.95 10.34
N LEU A 367 -1.06 -2.20 11.59
CA LEU A 367 -1.93 -2.76 12.63
C LEU A 367 -3.07 -1.79 13.00
N ARG A 368 -2.83 -0.48 13.05
CA ARG A 368 -3.88 0.52 13.31
C ARG A 368 -4.92 0.53 12.20
N GLN A 369 -4.49 0.44 10.93
CA GLN A 369 -5.40 0.35 9.81
C GLN A 369 -6.24 -0.93 9.87
N LYS A 370 -5.64 -2.09 10.13
CA LYS A 370 -6.36 -3.37 10.29
C LYS A 370 -7.34 -3.36 11.46
N GLN A 371 -6.96 -2.71 12.57
CA GLN A 371 -7.83 -2.55 13.73
C GLN A 371 -9.07 -1.72 13.38
N TYR A 372 -8.90 -0.62 12.65
CA TYR A 372 -10.01 0.19 12.15
C TYR A 372 -10.94 -0.64 11.26
N GLU A 373 -10.40 -1.36 10.29
CA GLU A 373 -11.17 -2.20 9.36
C GLU A 373 -11.97 -3.28 10.10
N TYR A 374 -11.36 -3.94 11.06
CA TYR A 374 -12.02 -4.95 11.89
C TYR A 374 -13.22 -4.39 12.66
N TYR A 375 -13.06 -3.28 13.37
CA TYR A 375 -14.16 -2.69 14.15
C TYR A 375 -15.22 -2.08 13.25
N ARG A 376 -14.87 -1.50 12.10
CA ARG A 376 -15.83 -1.06 11.10
C ARG A 376 -16.70 -2.25 10.64
N ASP A 377 -16.10 -3.33 10.20
CA ASP A 377 -16.84 -4.50 9.72
C ASP A 377 -17.71 -5.14 10.82
N LEU A 378 -17.22 -5.14 12.07
CA LEU A 378 -17.97 -5.62 13.23
C LEU A 378 -19.26 -4.81 13.48
N LEU A 379 -19.21 -3.49 13.34
CA LEU A 379 -20.38 -2.60 13.52
C LEU A 379 -21.48 -2.84 12.46
N PHE A 380 -21.14 -3.46 11.33
CA PHE A 380 -22.11 -3.85 10.30
C PHE A 380 -22.52 -5.33 10.38
N SER A 381 -21.98 -6.12 11.32
CA SER A 381 -22.34 -7.51 11.53
C SER A 381 -23.52 -7.63 12.49
N PHE A 382 -24.75 -7.57 11.97
CA PHE A 382 -25.93 -7.76 12.78
C PHE A 382 -26.29 -9.25 12.94
N PRO A 383 -26.80 -9.67 14.13
CA PRO A 383 -27.32 -11.01 14.32
C PRO A 383 -28.42 -11.30 13.29
N ARG A 384 -28.32 -12.41 12.60
CA ARG A 384 -29.45 -12.90 11.79
C ARG A 384 -30.51 -13.43 12.73
N PRO A 385 -31.80 -13.14 12.51
CA PRO A 385 -32.88 -13.86 13.23
C PRO A 385 -32.63 -15.36 12.98
N GLU A 386 -32.61 -16.15 14.04
CA GLU A 386 -32.68 -17.61 13.90
C GLU A 386 -33.92 -17.92 13.09
N THR A 387 -33.77 -18.53 11.93
CA THR A 387 -34.89 -19.13 11.21
C THR A 387 -35.44 -20.19 12.13
N ALA A 388 -36.58 -19.93 12.73
CA ALA A 388 -37.31 -20.95 13.47
C ALA A 388 -37.47 -22.15 12.51
N SER A 389 -36.73 -23.22 12.77
CA SER A 389 -36.91 -24.50 12.11
C SER A 389 -38.28 -25.01 12.58
N ASN A 390 -39.26 -24.93 11.70
CA ASN A 390 -40.51 -25.68 11.83
C ASN A 390 -40.25 -27.15 11.48
#